data_0ff03fede73f724351e00f1e0ace39e4
#
_entry.id   0ff03fede73f724351e00f1e0ace39e4
#
_cell.length_a   1.000
_cell.length_b   1.000
_cell.length_c   1.000
_cell.angle_alpha   90.00
_cell.angle_beta   90.00
_cell.angle_gamma   90.00
#
_symmetry.space_group_name_H-M   'P 1'
#
loop_
_entity.id
_entity.type
_entity.pdbx_description
1 polymer ?
#
loop_
_entity_poly.entity_id
_entity_poly.type
_entity_poly.pdbx_seq_one_letter_code
_entity_poly.pdbx_strand_id
1 'polypeptide(L)'
;MTETAGEKAAFRKVALVLSLAHAAAIVCLGALTVLTLPPFSFLIIAPATYGGFFFILRGLRPFRAAVTGWTFGLGYFAGGIFWIAESFFVDADRFGLLAIPAVAGLSALLAFFPALASFAFAVLARSRLSEGLAGPLLFAICWTAAEWLRGHVLTGFPWNLSSYALVEYEPLRQPAAWIGSYGLGFLFVFLVVLPTHLIASRNSRRPWGLVLALGVAASLWGAGQTRLWLGIEEPTNITVRIVQGNVPQQDKWRPELREETVSRYIDLSSQGDVPDIVLWPETAYPGFLDEVEEDRQRIM
;
A
#
# COMPACT_ATOMS: atom_id res chain seq x y z
N MET A 1 -30.47 7.08 45.21
CA MET A 1 -31.04 6.22 44.14
C MET A 1 -29.98 5.20 43.78
N THR A 2 -30.18 3.95 44.19
CA THR A 2 -29.24 2.85 43.88
C THR A 2 -29.58 2.31 42.49
N GLU A 3 -28.65 2.51 41.56
CA GLU A 3 -28.71 1.96 40.20
C GLU A 3 -28.86 0.45 40.26
N THR A 4 -29.87 -0.12 39.62
CA THR A 4 -30.15 -1.56 39.67
C THR A 4 -29.11 -2.37 38.87
N ALA A 5 -28.88 -3.63 39.27
CA ALA A 5 -27.95 -4.51 38.57
C ALA A 5 -28.31 -4.66 37.05
N GLY A 6 -29.60 -4.57 36.75
CA GLY A 6 -30.10 -4.60 35.35
C GLY A 6 -29.69 -3.37 34.53
N GLU A 7 -29.78 -2.17 35.10
CA GLU A 7 -29.36 -0.92 34.45
C GLU A 7 -27.86 -0.91 34.16
N LYS A 8 -27.03 -1.39 35.09
CA LYS A 8 -25.59 -1.54 34.88
C LYS A 8 -25.26 -2.53 33.78
N ALA A 9 -25.99 -3.64 33.68
CA ALA A 9 -25.81 -4.64 32.61
C ALA A 9 -26.23 -4.07 31.27
N ALA A 10 -27.35 -3.33 31.19
CA ALA A 10 -27.78 -2.66 29.95
C ALA A 10 -26.78 -1.59 29.52
N PHE A 11 -26.29 -0.74 30.43
CA PHE A 11 -25.27 0.27 30.11
C PHE A 11 -23.97 -0.36 29.60
N ARG A 12 -23.49 -1.46 30.20
CA ARG A 12 -22.30 -2.20 29.75
C ARG A 12 -22.51 -2.78 28.34
N LYS A 13 -23.69 -3.32 28.02
CA LYS A 13 -24.01 -3.82 26.68
C LYS A 13 -23.98 -2.71 25.64
N VAL A 14 -24.59 -1.56 25.94
CA VAL A 14 -24.58 -0.40 25.03
C VAL A 14 -23.14 0.11 24.81
N ALA A 15 -22.37 0.25 25.89
CA ALA A 15 -20.97 0.67 25.81
C ALA A 15 -20.11 -0.31 24.97
N LEU A 16 -20.33 -1.61 25.10
CA LEU A 16 -19.65 -2.63 24.30
C LEU A 16 -20.03 -2.51 22.83
N VAL A 17 -21.31 -2.39 22.48
CA VAL A 17 -21.78 -2.22 21.11
C VAL A 17 -21.19 -0.98 20.46
N LEU A 18 -21.18 0.16 21.16
CA LEU A 18 -20.58 1.40 20.67
C LEU A 18 -19.05 1.25 20.46
N SER A 19 -18.38 0.54 21.34
CA SER A 19 -16.95 0.25 21.23
C SER A 19 -16.63 -0.62 20.02
N LEU A 20 -17.43 -1.67 19.77
CA LEU A 20 -17.28 -2.55 18.62
C LEU A 20 -17.61 -1.81 17.31
N ALA A 21 -18.65 -1.00 17.27
CA ALA A 21 -19.00 -0.18 16.11
C ALA A 21 -17.88 0.82 15.77
N HIS A 22 -17.28 1.45 16.80
CA HIS A 22 -16.13 2.34 16.61
C HIS A 22 -14.92 1.59 16.05
N ALA A 23 -14.58 0.42 16.57
CA ALA A 23 -13.50 -0.41 16.07
C ALA A 23 -13.76 -0.84 14.62
N ALA A 24 -14.98 -1.28 14.29
CA ALA A 24 -15.37 -1.64 12.92
C ALA A 24 -15.23 -0.45 11.96
N ALA A 25 -15.64 0.76 12.37
CA ALA A 25 -15.48 1.96 11.56
C ALA A 25 -13.98 2.28 11.26
N ILE A 26 -13.09 2.06 12.23
CA ILE A 26 -11.65 2.25 12.03
C ILE A 26 -11.07 1.19 11.09
N VAL A 27 -11.48 -0.08 11.22
CA VAL A 27 -11.11 -1.15 10.27
C VAL A 27 -11.58 -0.81 8.87
N CYS A 28 -12.84 -0.39 8.71
CA CYS A 28 -13.38 0.04 7.42
C CYS A 28 -12.61 1.23 6.84
N LEU A 29 -12.23 2.21 7.67
CA LEU A 29 -11.42 3.35 7.23
C LEU A 29 -10.06 2.89 6.69
N GLY A 30 -9.41 1.94 7.38
CA GLY A 30 -8.17 1.32 6.91
C GLY A 30 -8.36 0.59 5.57
N ALA A 31 -9.39 -0.24 5.45
CA ALA A 31 -9.70 -0.95 4.22
C ALA A 31 -10.02 -0.01 3.05
N LEU A 32 -10.79 1.06 3.30
CA LEU A 32 -11.08 2.08 2.29
C LEU A 32 -9.82 2.81 1.81
N THR A 33 -8.80 2.94 2.67
CA THR A 33 -7.53 3.56 2.29
C THR A 33 -6.84 2.78 1.16
N VAL A 34 -7.05 1.47 1.07
CA VAL A 34 -6.51 0.63 0.00
C VAL A 34 -7.00 1.06 -1.38
N LEU A 35 -8.20 1.62 -1.48
CA LEU A 35 -8.72 2.12 -2.75
C LEU A 35 -7.92 3.31 -3.32
N THR A 36 -7.02 3.91 -2.52
CA THR A 36 -6.05 4.90 -3.03
C THR A 36 -4.90 4.26 -3.80
N LEU A 37 -4.69 2.95 -3.64
CA LEU A 37 -3.60 2.19 -4.26
C LEU A 37 -4.06 1.53 -5.57
N PRO A 38 -3.12 1.11 -6.45
CA PRO A 38 -3.46 0.29 -7.60
C PRO A 38 -4.17 -1.01 -7.19
N PRO A 39 -5.09 -1.52 -8.03
CA PRO A 39 -5.47 -1.02 -9.35
C PRO A 39 -6.54 0.08 -9.32
N PHE A 40 -7.02 0.50 -8.15
CA PHE A 40 -8.13 1.47 -8.03
C PHE A 40 -7.66 2.91 -8.21
N SER A 41 -6.58 3.30 -7.51
CA SER A 41 -5.93 4.63 -7.57
C SER A 41 -6.89 5.82 -7.37
N PHE A 42 -7.92 5.66 -6.50
CA PHE A 42 -8.91 6.71 -6.23
C PHE A 42 -8.36 7.75 -5.25
N LEU A 43 -7.51 8.67 -5.74
CA LEU A 43 -6.85 9.70 -4.91
C LEU A 43 -7.86 10.61 -4.17
N ILE A 44 -9.05 10.79 -4.72
CA ILE A 44 -10.06 11.69 -4.15
C ILE A 44 -10.50 11.28 -2.73
N ILE A 45 -10.36 10.00 -2.37
CA ILE A 45 -10.72 9.53 -1.03
C ILE A 45 -9.57 9.66 -0.01
N ALA A 46 -8.34 9.90 -0.46
CA ALA A 46 -7.17 10.00 0.41
C ALA A 46 -7.31 11.05 1.52
N PRO A 47 -7.84 12.26 1.27
CA PRO A 47 -8.10 13.22 2.33
C PRO A 47 -9.09 12.72 3.39
N ALA A 48 -10.10 11.96 2.99
CA ALA A 48 -11.09 11.40 3.91
C ALA A 48 -10.48 10.25 4.74
N THR A 49 -9.67 9.38 4.14
CA THR A 49 -9.09 8.21 4.80
C THR A 49 -7.87 8.58 5.66
N TYR A 50 -6.80 9.10 5.09
CA TYR A 50 -5.61 9.55 5.85
C TYR A 50 -5.94 10.75 6.75
N GLY A 51 -6.67 11.74 6.25
CA GLY A 51 -7.08 12.92 7.03
C GLY A 51 -8.05 12.56 8.13
N GLY A 52 -9.03 11.71 7.86
CA GLY A 52 -9.96 11.18 8.88
C GLY A 52 -9.21 10.40 9.97
N PHE A 53 -8.27 9.55 9.59
CA PHE A 53 -7.43 8.81 10.54
C PHE A 53 -6.58 9.76 11.40
N PHE A 54 -5.94 10.75 10.80
CA PHE A 54 -5.22 11.80 11.53
C PHE A 54 -6.12 12.50 12.57
N PHE A 55 -7.37 12.84 12.22
CA PHE A 55 -8.31 13.44 13.17
C PHE A 55 -8.67 12.53 14.32
N ILE A 56 -8.88 11.25 14.07
CA ILE A 56 -9.18 10.26 15.11
C ILE A 56 -8.03 10.17 16.12
N LEU A 57 -6.77 10.28 15.65
CA LEU A 57 -5.59 10.20 16.51
C LEU A 57 -5.38 11.44 17.39
N ARG A 58 -5.91 12.61 16.98
CA ARG A 58 -5.67 13.86 17.72
C ARG A 58 -6.22 13.80 19.14
N GLY A 59 -5.36 14.14 20.08
CA GLY A 59 -5.71 14.19 21.51
C GLY A 59 -5.80 12.81 22.18
N LEU A 60 -5.59 11.71 21.47
CA LEU A 60 -5.52 10.40 22.08
C LEU A 60 -4.26 10.25 22.95
N ARG A 61 -4.38 9.49 24.03
CA ARG A 61 -3.21 9.02 24.80
C ARG A 61 -2.42 8.03 23.95
N PRO A 62 -1.07 7.96 24.06
CA PRO A 62 -0.23 7.14 23.17
C PRO A 62 -0.68 5.69 23.04
N PHE A 63 -1.03 5.02 24.14
CA PHE A 63 -1.49 3.64 24.09
C PHE A 63 -2.81 3.49 23.30
N ARG A 64 -3.76 4.41 23.49
CA ARG A 64 -5.01 4.41 22.71
C ARG A 64 -4.76 4.71 21.25
N ALA A 65 -3.84 5.62 20.95
CA ALA A 65 -3.42 5.90 19.57
C ALA A 65 -2.79 4.66 18.92
N ALA A 66 -1.94 3.92 19.64
CA ALA A 66 -1.37 2.67 19.15
C ALA A 66 -2.45 1.62 18.84
N VAL A 67 -3.40 1.41 19.73
CA VAL A 67 -4.54 0.48 19.52
C VAL A 67 -5.36 0.92 18.29
N THR A 68 -5.67 2.22 18.18
CA THR A 68 -6.38 2.79 17.03
C THR A 68 -5.59 2.58 15.75
N GLY A 69 -4.27 2.81 15.77
CA GLY A 69 -3.38 2.56 14.64
C GLY A 69 -3.31 1.10 14.22
N TRP A 70 -3.29 0.19 15.20
CA TRP A 70 -3.34 -1.24 14.94
C TRP A 70 -4.67 -1.66 14.30
N THR A 71 -5.80 -1.14 14.82
CA THR A 71 -7.14 -1.41 14.30
C THR A 71 -7.28 -0.89 12.86
N PHE A 72 -6.77 0.31 12.56
CA PHE A 72 -6.71 0.85 11.20
C PHE A 72 -5.83 -0.02 10.31
N GLY A 73 -4.65 -0.40 10.79
CA GLY A 73 -3.69 -1.25 10.09
C GLY A 73 -4.25 -2.62 9.71
N LEU A 74 -5.09 -3.22 10.59
CA LEU A 74 -5.80 -4.47 10.26
C LEU A 74 -6.62 -4.34 8.99
N GLY A 75 -7.44 -3.29 8.88
CA GLY A 75 -8.25 -3.05 7.69
C GLY A 75 -7.38 -2.74 6.46
N TYR A 76 -6.35 -1.90 6.65
CA TYR A 76 -5.44 -1.51 5.57
C TYR A 76 -4.69 -2.71 4.98
N PHE A 77 -4.14 -3.56 5.82
CA PHE A 77 -3.41 -4.73 5.31
C PHE A 77 -4.35 -5.85 4.88
N ALA A 78 -5.44 -6.12 5.60
CA ALA A 78 -6.40 -7.14 5.16
C ALA A 78 -6.95 -6.83 3.75
N GLY A 79 -7.25 -5.55 3.46
CA GLY A 79 -7.69 -5.13 2.13
C GLY A 79 -6.56 -5.06 1.10
N GLY A 80 -5.31 -4.81 1.52
CA GLY A 80 -4.20 -4.57 0.59
C GLY A 80 -3.36 -5.81 0.26
N ILE A 81 -3.44 -6.87 1.07
CA ILE A 81 -2.67 -8.10 0.86
C ILE A 81 -3.55 -9.36 0.71
N PHE A 82 -4.86 -9.19 0.50
CA PHE A 82 -5.79 -10.34 0.36
C PHE A 82 -5.38 -11.31 -0.76
N TRP A 83 -4.73 -10.80 -1.80
CA TRP A 83 -4.23 -11.59 -2.93
C TRP A 83 -3.24 -12.69 -2.52
N ILE A 84 -2.60 -12.58 -1.36
CA ILE A 84 -1.72 -13.64 -0.81
C ILE A 84 -2.52 -14.94 -0.56
N ALA A 85 -3.84 -14.84 -0.34
CA ALA A 85 -4.71 -16.00 -0.20
C ALA A 85 -4.65 -16.94 -1.40
N GLU A 86 -4.43 -16.42 -2.62
CA GLU A 86 -4.35 -17.21 -3.86
C GLU A 86 -3.25 -18.28 -3.80
N SER A 87 -2.14 -18.01 -3.08
CA SER A 87 -1.07 -18.99 -2.91
C SER A 87 -1.51 -20.26 -2.20
N PHE A 88 -2.54 -20.19 -1.35
CA PHE A 88 -3.07 -21.33 -0.60
C PHE A 88 -4.05 -22.18 -1.44
N PHE A 89 -4.55 -21.64 -2.54
CA PHE A 89 -5.46 -22.35 -3.44
C PHE A 89 -4.74 -23.13 -4.55
N VAL A 90 -3.41 -23.03 -4.63
CA VAL A 90 -2.59 -23.88 -5.51
C VAL A 90 -2.75 -25.36 -5.17
N ASP A 91 -2.83 -25.69 -3.86
CA ASP A 91 -3.20 -27.01 -3.33
C ASP A 91 -4.32 -26.79 -2.30
N ALA A 92 -5.52 -26.54 -2.81
CA ALA A 92 -6.66 -26.11 -2.02
C ALA A 92 -7.11 -27.18 -0.99
N ASP A 93 -7.01 -28.47 -1.34
CA ASP A 93 -7.40 -29.58 -0.47
C ASP A 93 -6.54 -29.63 0.80
N ARG A 94 -5.27 -29.25 0.68
CA ARG A 94 -4.31 -29.27 1.78
C ARG A 94 -4.21 -27.95 2.53
N PHE A 95 -4.22 -26.82 1.81
CA PHE A 95 -3.87 -25.52 2.38
C PHE A 95 -4.99 -24.49 2.32
N GLY A 96 -6.08 -24.73 1.58
CA GLY A 96 -7.14 -23.74 1.38
C GLY A 96 -7.74 -23.18 2.68
N LEU A 97 -7.90 -24.02 3.74
CA LEU A 97 -8.39 -23.57 5.04
C LEU A 97 -7.43 -22.60 5.76
N LEU A 98 -6.14 -22.59 5.40
CA LEU A 98 -5.15 -21.70 6.00
C LEU A 98 -5.14 -20.31 5.36
N ALA A 99 -5.77 -20.09 4.21
CA ALA A 99 -5.78 -18.83 3.47
C ALA A 99 -6.26 -17.66 4.35
N ILE A 100 -7.43 -17.80 4.99
CA ILE A 100 -8.00 -16.75 5.85
C ILE A 100 -7.13 -16.48 7.09
N PRO A 101 -6.77 -17.48 7.92
CA PRO A 101 -5.95 -17.23 9.10
C PRO A 101 -4.55 -16.74 8.77
N ALA A 102 -3.96 -17.14 7.64
CA ALA A 102 -2.66 -16.65 7.22
C ALA A 102 -2.69 -15.16 6.83
N VAL A 103 -3.65 -14.74 6.00
CA VAL A 103 -3.82 -13.33 5.63
C VAL A 103 -4.20 -12.49 6.85
N ALA A 104 -5.09 -12.97 7.71
CA ALA A 104 -5.47 -12.27 8.94
C ALA A 104 -4.28 -12.13 9.91
N GLY A 105 -3.50 -13.19 10.10
CA GLY A 105 -2.30 -13.19 10.95
C GLY A 105 -1.22 -12.24 10.42
N LEU A 106 -0.95 -12.27 9.11
CA LEU A 106 0.01 -11.36 8.48
C LEU A 106 -0.48 -9.91 8.58
N SER A 107 -1.77 -9.66 8.35
CA SER A 107 -2.36 -8.32 8.50
C SER A 107 -2.23 -7.80 9.94
N ALA A 108 -2.48 -8.67 10.93
CA ALA A 108 -2.33 -8.32 12.34
C ALA A 108 -0.87 -8.00 12.71
N LEU A 109 0.08 -8.74 12.16
CA LEU A 109 1.51 -8.49 12.33
C LEU A 109 1.92 -7.15 11.69
N LEU A 110 1.56 -6.93 10.43
CA LEU A 110 1.88 -5.69 9.72
C LEU A 110 1.19 -4.46 10.34
N ALA A 111 0.04 -4.63 10.98
CA ALA A 111 -0.68 -3.56 11.68
C ALA A 111 0.12 -2.95 12.86
N PHE A 112 1.17 -3.61 13.34
CA PHE A 112 2.06 -3.01 14.35
C PHE A 112 2.80 -1.77 13.82
N PHE A 113 3.04 -1.62 12.51
CA PHE A 113 3.70 -0.44 11.96
C PHE A 113 2.80 0.80 12.01
N PRO A 114 1.54 0.80 11.56
CA PRO A 114 0.59 1.89 11.81
C PRO A 114 0.36 2.15 13.31
N ALA A 115 0.38 1.11 14.15
CA ALA A 115 0.32 1.28 15.60
C ALA A 115 1.51 2.09 16.13
N LEU A 116 2.72 1.76 15.70
CA LEU A 116 3.95 2.46 16.06
C LEU A 116 3.93 3.92 15.58
N ALA A 117 3.53 4.16 14.31
CA ALA A 117 3.36 5.51 13.77
C ALA A 117 2.40 6.35 14.63
N SER A 118 1.25 5.76 14.98
CA SER A 118 0.21 6.42 15.78
C SER A 118 0.67 6.68 17.21
N PHE A 119 1.38 5.74 17.81
CA PHE A 119 2.00 5.90 19.13
C PHE A 119 3.01 7.05 19.13
N ALA A 120 3.95 7.03 18.20
CA ALA A 120 4.98 8.06 18.07
C ALA A 120 4.35 9.44 17.83
N PHE A 121 3.37 9.52 16.93
CA PHE A 121 2.62 10.75 16.70
C PHE A 121 1.97 11.26 17.99
N ALA A 122 1.26 10.42 18.74
CA ALA A 122 0.58 10.84 19.96
C ALA A 122 1.56 11.23 21.11
N VAL A 123 2.75 10.64 21.16
CA VAL A 123 3.80 11.04 22.11
C VAL A 123 4.34 12.43 21.75
N LEU A 124 4.70 12.64 20.49
CA LEU A 124 5.32 13.88 20.02
C LEU A 124 4.32 15.03 19.92
N ALA A 125 3.06 14.73 19.57
CA ALA A 125 1.98 15.72 19.47
C ALA A 125 1.50 16.27 20.82
N ARG A 126 1.99 15.74 21.95
CA ARG A 126 1.69 16.27 23.32
C ARG A 126 2.32 17.64 23.57
N SER A 127 3.39 17.95 22.85
CA SER A 127 3.98 19.29 22.85
C SER A 127 3.18 20.23 21.91
N ARG A 128 3.42 21.56 22.02
CA ARG A 128 2.81 22.55 21.10
C ARG A 128 3.19 22.33 19.63
N LEU A 129 4.06 21.35 19.34
CA LEU A 129 4.46 20.93 17.99
C LEU A 129 3.29 20.38 17.13
N SER A 130 2.12 20.11 17.72
CA SER A 130 0.94 19.64 16.97
C SER A 130 0.04 20.78 16.46
N GLU A 131 0.36 22.02 16.75
CA GLU A 131 -0.43 23.19 16.36
C GLU A 131 -0.11 23.60 14.91
N GLY A 132 -1.12 24.08 14.17
CA GLY A 132 -0.98 24.57 12.81
C GLY A 132 -0.46 23.51 11.83
N LEU A 133 0.53 23.87 11.02
CA LEU A 133 1.11 23.01 9.98
C LEU A 133 1.94 21.85 10.57
N ALA A 134 2.43 22.00 11.78
CA ALA A 134 3.31 21.02 12.41
C ALA A 134 2.60 19.68 12.71
N GLY A 135 1.28 19.69 12.99
CA GLY A 135 0.52 18.46 13.21
C GLY A 135 0.52 17.52 12.00
N PRO A 136 0.05 17.96 10.82
CA PRO A 136 0.13 17.16 9.59
C PRO A 136 1.54 16.74 9.21
N LEU A 137 2.52 17.63 9.37
CA LEU A 137 3.92 17.33 9.10
C LEU A 137 4.44 16.21 10.00
N LEU A 138 4.19 16.31 11.30
CA LEU A 138 4.59 15.30 12.27
C LEU A 138 3.92 13.95 12.01
N PHE A 139 2.64 13.96 11.64
CA PHE A 139 1.94 12.73 11.26
C PHE A 139 2.58 12.08 10.04
N ALA A 140 2.86 12.85 8.98
CA ALA A 140 3.51 12.34 7.78
C ALA A 140 4.91 11.77 8.08
N ILE A 141 5.71 12.43 8.94
CA ILE A 141 7.02 11.92 9.40
C ILE A 141 6.86 10.58 10.11
N CYS A 142 5.96 10.48 11.10
CA CYS A 142 5.77 9.25 11.86
C CYS A 142 5.27 8.11 10.98
N TRP A 143 4.35 8.41 10.05
CA TRP A 143 3.81 7.45 9.11
C TRP A 143 4.90 6.90 8.18
N THR A 144 5.65 7.78 7.52
CA THR A 144 6.72 7.40 6.60
C THR A 144 7.87 6.66 7.30
N ALA A 145 8.22 7.08 8.52
CA ALA A 145 9.23 6.38 9.32
C ALA A 145 8.80 4.92 9.62
N ALA A 146 7.52 4.70 9.91
CA ALA A 146 6.99 3.36 10.12
C ALA A 146 6.92 2.53 8.83
N GLU A 147 6.58 3.15 7.68
CA GLU A 147 6.66 2.50 6.38
C GLU A 147 8.10 2.11 6.02
N TRP A 148 9.05 3.02 6.27
CA TRP A 148 10.47 2.75 6.05
C TRP A 148 10.95 1.58 6.93
N LEU A 149 10.60 1.62 8.22
CA LEU A 149 10.95 0.53 9.15
C LEU A 149 10.39 -0.81 8.66
N ARG A 150 9.13 -0.85 8.22
CA ARG A 150 8.48 -2.04 7.67
C ARG A 150 9.19 -2.57 6.42
N GLY A 151 9.70 -1.69 5.60
CA GLY A 151 10.44 -2.06 4.39
C GLY A 151 11.86 -2.56 4.65
N HIS A 152 12.40 -2.43 5.90
CA HIS A 152 13.80 -2.75 6.19
C HIS A 152 14.00 -3.72 7.37
N VAL A 153 13.00 -3.87 8.26
CA VAL A 153 13.10 -4.78 9.40
C VAL A 153 12.86 -6.21 8.93
N LEU A 154 13.61 -7.16 9.51
CA LEU A 154 13.61 -8.57 9.10
C LEU A 154 14.03 -8.68 7.62
N THR A 155 13.20 -9.30 6.79
CA THR A 155 13.41 -9.39 5.33
C THR A 155 12.88 -8.17 4.57
N GLY A 156 12.19 -7.26 5.27
CA GLY A 156 11.47 -6.14 4.69
C GLY A 156 10.16 -6.54 4.01
N PHE A 157 9.14 -5.69 4.16
CA PHE A 157 7.85 -5.87 3.48
C PHE A 157 7.35 -4.51 2.94
N PRO A 158 7.91 -4.01 1.82
CA PRO A 158 7.60 -2.68 1.28
C PRO A 158 6.30 -2.63 0.45
N TRP A 159 5.36 -3.57 0.64
CA TRP A 159 4.06 -3.54 -0.03
C TRP A 159 3.15 -2.46 0.54
N ASN A 160 2.24 -1.94 -0.29
CA ASN A 160 1.27 -0.92 0.09
C ASN A 160 1.92 0.33 0.72
N LEU A 161 3.00 0.85 0.10
CA LEU A 161 3.52 2.16 0.48
C LEU A 161 2.52 3.24 0.05
N SER A 162 2.40 4.29 0.85
CA SER A 162 1.52 5.43 0.54
C SER A 162 1.87 6.10 -0.78
N SER A 163 3.15 6.08 -1.21
CA SER A 163 3.59 6.55 -2.53
C SER A 163 2.98 5.81 -3.71
N TYR A 164 2.58 4.54 -3.52
CA TYR A 164 2.00 3.74 -4.61
C TYR A 164 0.64 4.29 -5.08
N ALA A 165 -0.02 5.11 -4.27
CA ALA A 165 -1.20 5.86 -4.69
C ALA A 165 -0.94 6.75 -5.93
N LEU A 166 0.32 7.13 -6.18
CA LEU A 166 0.71 8.02 -7.28
C LEU A 166 1.24 7.27 -8.52
N VAL A 167 1.34 5.94 -8.48
CA VAL A 167 1.97 5.14 -9.56
C VAL A 167 1.27 5.32 -10.90
N GLU A 168 -0.06 5.37 -10.93
CA GLU A 168 -0.85 5.54 -12.16
C GLU A 168 -0.80 6.97 -12.71
N TYR A 169 -0.32 7.94 -11.91
CA TYR A 169 -0.25 9.34 -12.28
C TYR A 169 1.16 9.69 -12.75
N GLU A 170 1.41 9.57 -14.04
CA GLU A 170 2.73 9.61 -14.64
C GLU A 170 3.60 10.80 -14.20
N PRO A 171 3.13 12.07 -14.20
CA PRO A 171 3.92 13.19 -13.70
C PRO A 171 4.16 13.12 -12.19
N LEU A 172 3.19 12.63 -11.40
CA LEU A 172 3.28 12.61 -9.95
C LEU A 172 4.20 11.50 -9.41
N ARG A 173 4.46 10.45 -10.19
CA ARG A 173 5.43 9.41 -9.80
C ARG A 173 6.88 9.80 -10.10
N GLN A 174 7.13 10.74 -11.04
CA GLN A 174 8.48 11.13 -11.45
C GLN A 174 9.37 11.63 -10.31
N PRO A 175 8.88 12.41 -9.32
CA PRO A 175 9.67 12.85 -8.19
C PRO A 175 10.33 11.73 -7.39
N ALA A 176 9.81 10.49 -7.47
CA ALA A 176 10.45 9.33 -6.84
C ALA A 176 11.89 9.10 -7.32
N ALA A 177 12.25 9.56 -8.54
CA ALA A 177 13.61 9.48 -9.05
C ALA A 177 14.62 10.34 -8.24
N TRP A 178 14.15 11.37 -7.52
CA TRP A 178 14.98 12.28 -6.73
C TRP A 178 14.92 12.01 -5.23
N ILE A 179 13.72 11.65 -4.73
CA ILE A 179 13.45 11.53 -3.29
C ILE A 179 13.08 10.11 -2.85
N GLY A 180 13.06 9.17 -3.79
CA GLY A 180 12.67 7.79 -3.54
C GLY A 180 11.19 7.61 -3.22
N SER A 181 10.77 6.36 -3.09
CA SER A 181 9.37 6.01 -2.78
C SER A 181 8.95 6.54 -1.40
N TYR A 182 9.82 6.48 -0.40
CA TYR A 182 9.48 6.96 0.95
C TYR A 182 9.36 8.48 1.02
N GLY A 183 10.24 9.23 0.32
CA GLY A 183 10.12 10.68 0.23
C GLY A 183 8.84 11.11 -0.49
N LEU A 184 8.48 10.41 -1.57
CA LEU A 184 7.22 10.64 -2.29
C LEU A 184 6.01 10.31 -1.40
N GLY A 185 6.05 9.20 -0.65
CA GLY A 185 5.01 8.83 0.31
C GLY A 185 4.83 9.86 1.42
N PHE A 186 5.93 10.41 1.95
CA PHE A 186 5.89 11.50 2.91
C PHE A 186 5.15 12.73 2.36
N LEU A 187 5.50 13.17 1.16
CA LEU A 187 4.83 14.30 0.52
C LEU A 187 3.37 14.02 0.25
N PHE A 188 3.03 12.83 -0.22
CA PHE A 188 1.65 12.42 -0.45
C PHE A 188 0.82 12.49 0.84
N VAL A 189 1.26 11.82 1.91
CA VAL A 189 0.55 11.82 3.20
C VAL A 189 0.41 13.24 3.75
N PHE A 190 1.48 14.04 3.70
CA PHE A 190 1.43 15.44 4.14
C PHE A 190 0.40 16.25 3.35
N LEU A 191 0.43 16.15 2.01
CA LEU A 191 -0.44 16.92 1.12
C LEU A 191 -1.91 16.53 1.23
N VAL A 192 -2.24 15.26 1.54
CA VAL A 192 -3.64 14.84 1.72
C VAL A 192 -4.19 15.15 3.12
N VAL A 193 -3.33 15.14 4.14
CA VAL A 193 -3.72 15.45 5.53
C VAL A 193 -3.83 16.95 5.78
N LEU A 194 -2.93 17.75 5.19
CA LEU A 194 -2.87 19.20 5.42
C LEU A 194 -4.16 19.93 5.06
N PRO A 195 -4.77 19.78 3.87
CA PRO A 195 -6.04 20.43 3.53
C PRO A 195 -7.16 20.06 4.50
N THR A 196 -7.27 18.77 4.86
CA THR A 196 -8.27 18.29 5.79
C THR A 196 -8.12 18.96 7.15
N HIS A 197 -6.89 19.05 7.67
CA HIS A 197 -6.58 19.74 8.92
C HIS A 197 -6.97 21.23 8.87
N LEU A 198 -6.62 21.92 7.79
CA LEU A 198 -6.89 23.35 7.63
C LEU A 198 -8.38 23.64 7.49
N ILE A 199 -9.15 22.78 6.81
CA ILE A 199 -10.60 22.91 6.67
C ILE A 199 -11.29 22.80 8.03
N ALA A 200 -10.84 21.88 8.87
CA ALA A 200 -11.42 21.67 10.20
C ALA A 200 -10.91 22.68 11.25
N SER A 201 -9.75 23.28 11.03
CA SER A 201 -9.22 24.32 11.91
C SER A 201 -9.85 25.69 11.59
N ARG A 202 -10.33 26.42 12.61
CA ARG A 202 -10.80 27.81 12.43
C ARG A 202 -9.65 28.81 12.44
N ASN A 203 -8.48 28.45 11.88
CA ASN A 203 -7.31 29.30 11.89
C ASN A 203 -7.37 30.35 10.77
N SER A 204 -7.04 31.59 11.07
CA SER A 204 -6.94 32.69 10.11
C SER A 204 -5.91 32.47 8.99
N ARG A 205 -4.92 31.59 9.20
CA ARG A 205 -3.91 31.22 8.20
C ARG A 205 -4.34 30.09 7.25
N ARG A 206 -5.59 29.61 7.37
CA ARG A 206 -6.15 28.54 6.53
C ARG A 206 -5.97 28.77 5.03
N PRO A 207 -6.22 29.97 4.45
CA PRO A 207 -6.06 30.20 3.01
C PRO A 207 -4.62 29.96 2.55
N TRP A 208 -3.65 30.46 3.30
CA TRP A 208 -2.23 30.32 2.97
C TRP A 208 -1.73 28.88 3.03
N GLY A 209 -2.23 28.09 3.98
CA GLY A 209 -1.91 26.67 4.04
C GLY A 209 -2.45 25.87 2.86
N LEU A 210 -3.66 26.19 2.40
CA LEU A 210 -4.24 25.60 1.19
C LEU A 210 -3.45 26.01 -0.07
N VAL A 211 -3.09 27.29 -0.19
CA VAL A 211 -2.24 27.78 -1.28
C VAL A 211 -0.89 27.05 -1.30
N LEU A 212 -0.28 26.87 -0.13
CA LEU A 212 0.96 26.10 -0.01
C LEU A 212 0.79 24.66 -0.48
N ALA A 213 -0.26 23.97 -0.02
CA ALA A 213 -0.52 22.57 -0.41
C ALA A 213 -0.72 22.43 -1.93
N LEU A 214 -1.52 23.32 -2.51
CA LEU A 214 -1.74 23.37 -3.96
C LEU A 214 -0.46 23.73 -4.73
N GLY A 215 0.31 24.69 -4.21
CA GLY A 215 1.60 25.10 -4.81
C GLY A 215 2.60 23.95 -4.84
N VAL A 216 2.74 23.20 -3.72
CA VAL A 216 3.63 22.02 -3.66
C VAL A 216 3.13 20.92 -4.60
N ALA A 217 1.83 20.61 -4.62
CA ALA A 217 1.28 19.60 -5.52
C ALA A 217 1.49 19.98 -7.00
N ALA A 218 1.25 21.26 -7.35
CA ALA A 218 1.48 21.76 -8.71
C ALA A 218 2.98 21.74 -9.08
N SER A 219 3.88 22.05 -8.14
CA SER A 219 5.32 21.98 -8.37
C SER A 219 5.79 20.54 -8.59
N LEU A 220 5.28 19.59 -7.82
CA LEU A 220 5.59 18.17 -8.02
C LEU A 220 5.12 17.68 -9.40
N TRP A 221 3.88 18.03 -9.76
CA TRP A 221 3.35 17.71 -11.07
C TRP A 221 4.15 18.36 -12.20
N GLY A 222 4.42 19.67 -12.09
CA GLY A 222 5.20 20.42 -13.09
C GLY A 222 6.63 19.91 -13.24
N ALA A 223 7.31 19.60 -12.15
CA ALA A 223 8.65 19.00 -12.17
C ALA A 223 8.63 17.61 -12.84
N GLY A 224 7.64 16.79 -12.53
CA GLY A 224 7.48 15.50 -13.16
C GLY A 224 7.16 15.60 -14.65
N GLN A 225 6.26 16.52 -15.03
CA GLN A 225 5.94 16.77 -16.44
C GLN A 225 7.16 17.29 -17.22
N THR A 226 7.94 18.19 -16.63
CA THR A 226 9.18 18.69 -17.22
C THR A 226 10.18 17.56 -17.42
N ARG A 227 10.32 16.66 -16.43
CA ARG A 227 11.19 15.50 -16.54
C ARG A 227 10.77 14.58 -17.70
N LEU A 228 9.48 14.35 -17.88
CA LEU A 228 8.94 13.55 -18.99
C LEU A 228 9.23 14.21 -20.36
N TRP A 229 9.12 15.54 -20.44
CA TRP A 229 9.43 16.26 -21.70
C TRP A 229 10.93 16.32 -22.01
N LEU A 230 11.77 16.46 -20.98
CA LEU A 230 13.23 16.51 -21.14
C LEU A 230 13.86 15.14 -21.23
N GLY A 231 13.18 14.09 -20.79
CA GLY A 231 13.60 12.70 -20.90
C GLY A 231 13.44 12.23 -22.35
N ILE A 232 14.21 12.78 -23.26
CA ILE A 232 14.34 12.26 -24.62
C ILE A 232 15.14 10.97 -24.48
N GLU A 233 14.44 9.86 -24.45
CA GLU A 233 15.05 8.56 -24.61
C GLU A 233 15.54 8.51 -26.07
N GLU A 234 16.85 8.48 -26.29
CA GLU A 234 17.36 8.12 -27.58
C GLU A 234 16.94 6.66 -27.84
N PRO A 235 16.12 6.39 -28.87
CA PRO A 235 15.69 5.04 -29.15
C PRO A 235 16.93 4.19 -29.43
N THR A 236 17.12 3.16 -28.65
CA THR A 236 18.14 2.15 -28.93
C THR A 236 17.68 1.31 -30.10
N ASN A 237 18.60 0.82 -30.92
CA ASN A 237 18.26 -0.11 -32.00
C ASN A 237 18.03 -1.54 -31.48
N ILE A 238 17.86 -1.71 -30.16
CA ILE A 238 17.64 -3.00 -29.53
C ILE A 238 16.13 -3.24 -29.40
N THR A 239 15.68 -4.31 -30.03
CA THR A 239 14.29 -4.76 -29.95
C THR A 239 14.13 -5.82 -28.87
N VAL A 240 13.15 -5.62 -27.99
CA VAL A 240 12.88 -6.53 -26.85
C VAL A 240 11.47 -7.09 -26.99
N ARG A 241 11.35 -8.41 -26.93
CA ARG A 241 10.07 -9.11 -26.87
C ARG A 241 9.82 -9.57 -25.43
N ILE A 242 8.76 -9.06 -24.83
CA ILE A 242 8.28 -9.52 -23.53
C ILE A 242 7.19 -10.57 -23.79
N VAL A 243 7.40 -11.79 -23.29
CA VAL A 243 6.51 -12.92 -23.54
C VAL A 243 5.66 -13.18 -22.28
N GLN A 244 4.35 -13.07 -22.42
CA GLN A 244 3.40 -13.39 -21.37
C GLN A 244 2.60 -14.65 -21.72
N GLY A 245 2.99 -15.79 -21.14
CA GLY A 245 2.35 -17.09 -21.39
C GLY A 245 0.99 -17.26 -20.70
N ASN A 246 0.67 -16.42 -19.71
CA ASN A 246 -0.58 -16.42 -18.93
C ASN A 246 -0.96 -17.82 -18.41
N VAL A 247 0.04 -18.54 -17.88
CA VAL A 247 -0.16 -19.87 -17.28
C VAL A 247 -0.73 -19.70 -15.87
N PRO A 248 -1.88 -20.32 -15.55
CA PRO A 248 -2.45 -20.27 -14.20
C PRO A 248 -1.46 -20.78 -13.15
N GLN A 249 -1.42 -20.14 -11.97
CA GLN A 249 -0.46 -20.49 -10.92
C GLN A 249 -0.55 -21.96 -10.48
N GLN A 250 -1.76 -22.53 -10.42
CA GLN A 250 -2.00 -23.92 -10.08
C GLN A 250 -1.45 -24.93 -11.11
N ASP A 251 -1.21 -24.47 -12.36
CA ASP A 251 -0.78 -25.33 -13.45
C ASP A 251 0.73 -25.23 -13.73
N LYS A 252 1.40 -24.21 -13.19
CA LYS A 252 2.82 -23.92 -13.47
C LYS A 252 3.77 -25.06 -13.13
N TRP A 253 3.47 -25.86 -12.10
CA TRP A 253 4.35 -26.92 -11.61
C TRP A 253 3.81 -28.32 -11.89
N ARG A 254 2.77 -28.44 -12.72
CA ARG A 254 2.21 -29.74 -13.08
C ARG A 254 3.07 -30.39 -14.17
N PRO A 255 3.67 -31.58 -13.89
CA PRO A 255 4.54 -32.26 -14.85
C PRO A 255 3.84 -32.53 -16.17
N GLU A 256 2.53 -32.82 -16.15
CA GLU A 256 1.73 -33.16 -17.32
C GLU A 256 1.57 -31.96 -18.28
N LEU A 257 1.64 -30.73 -17.74
CA LEU A 257 1.47 -29.49 -18.52
C LEU A 257 2.80 -28.83 -18.92
N ARG A 258 3.93 -29.43 -18.53
CA ARG A 258 5.25 -28.87 -18.78
C ARG A 258 5.50 -28.63 -20.27
N GLU A 259 5.30 -29.65 -21.10
CA GLU A 259 5.55 -29.58 -22.55
C GLU A 259 4.65 -28.52 -23.19
N GLU A 260 3.37 -28.46 -22.85
CA GLU A 260 2.44 -27.46 -23.34
C GLU A 260 2.90 -26.05 -22.94
N THR A 261 3.35 -25.88 -21.69
CA THR A 261 3.82 -24.59 -21.17
C THR A 261 5.06 -24.13 -21.92
N VAL A 262 6.06 -24.98 -22.07
CA VAL A 262 7.31 -24.66 -22.78
C VAL A 262 7.03 -24.34 -24.24
N SER A 263 6.24 -25.17 -24.94
CA SER A 263 5.86 -24.94 -26.34
C SER A 263 5.14 -23.60 -26.51
N ARG A 264 4.20 -23.25 -25.62
CA ARG A 264 3.50 -21.96 -25.63
C ARG A 264 4.45 -20.77 -25.53
N TYR A 265 5.44 -20.83 -24.64
CA TYR A 265 6.44 -19.75 -24.52
C TYR A 265 7.34 -19.66 -25.75
N ILE A 266 7.76 -20.79 -26.33
CA ILE A 266 8.54 -20.83 -27.58
C ILE A 266 7.72 -20.25 -28.75
N ASP A 267 6.47 -20.67 -28.91
CA ASP A 267 5.59 -20.18 -29.97
C ASP A 267 5.38 -18.67 -29.89
N LEU A 268 5.11 -18.16 -28.66
CA LEU A 268 4.98 -16.71 -28.43
C LEU A 268 6.30 -15.96 -28.68
N SER A 269 7.42 -16.58 -28.38
CA SER A 269 8.75 -16.01 -28.63
C SER A 269 9.09 -15.92 -30.13
N SER A 270 8.51 -16.80 -30.93
CA SER A 270 8.77 -16.91 -32.37
C SER A 270 7.85 -16.05 -33.24
N GLN A 271 6.85 -15.36 -32.69
CA GLN A 271 5.88 -14.58 -33.46
C GLN A 271 6.49 -13.29 -34.01
N GLY A 272 6.20 -12.96 -35.28
CA GLY A 272 6.62 -11.71 -35.93
C GLY A 272 8.13 -11.60 -36.17
N ASP A 273 8.66 -10.36 -36.17
CA ASP A 273 10.07 -10.10 -36.47
C ASP A 273 10.98 -10.64 -35.36
N VAL A 274 12.20 -11.02 -35.70
CA VAL A 274 13.19 -11.54 -34.74
C VAL A 274 13.65 -10.41 -33.80
N PRO A 275 13.44 -10.50 -32.48
CA PRO A 275 13.94 -9.50 -31.55
C PRO A 275 15.41 -9.78 -31.19
N ASP A 276 16.11 -8.73 -30.71
CA ASP A 276 17.46 -8.90 -30.15
C ASP A 276 17.46 -9.61 -28.80
N ILE A 277 16.37 -9.42 -28.02
CA ILE A 277 16.22 -9.99 -26.68
C ILE A 277 14.80 -10.52 -26.51
N VAL A 278 14.68 -11.74 -25.96
CA VAL A 278 13.41 -12.32 -25.51
C VAL A 278 13.42 -12.40 -23.99
N LEU A 279 12.39 -11.83 -23.34
CA LEU A 279 12.23 -11.88 -21.90
C LEU A 279 11.01 -12.73 -21.52
N TRP A 280 11.25 -13.79 -20.76
CA TRP A 280 10.22 -14.60 -20.12
C TRP A 280 10.05 -14.14 -18.68
N PRO A 281 8.83 -14.23 -18.09
CA PRO A 281 8.63 -13.89 -16.69
C PRO A 281 9.30 -14.91 -15.76
N GLU A 282 9.46 -14.53 -14.49
CA GLU A 282 9.92 -15.43 -13.45
C GLU A 282 9.04 -16.71 -13.41
N THR A 283 9.67 -17.85 -13.23
CA THR A 283 8.97 -19.16 -13.22
C THR A 283 8.19 -19.51 -14.49
N ALA A 284 8.60 -18.96 -15.65
CA ALA A 284 8.02 -19.31 -16.94
C ALA A 284 8.36 -20.77 -17.33
N TYR A 285 9.57 -21.21 -17.00
CA TYR A 285 10.00 -22.58 -17.18
C TYR A 285 9.68 -23.41 -15.93
N PRO A 286 8.90 -24.49 -16.06
CA PRO A 286 8.49 -25.33 -14.92
C PRO A 286 9.54 -26.39 -14.57
N GLY A 287 10.70 -25.97 -14.04
CA GLY A 287 11.82 -26.84 -13.68
C GLY A 287 13.14 -26.09 -13.67
N PHE A 288 14.22 -26.86 -13.65
CA PHE A 288 15.58 -26.33 -13.78
C PHE A 288 16.04 -26.53 -15.24
N LEU A 289 16.32 -25.43 -15.92
CA LEU A 289 16.69 -25.45 -17.33
C LEU A 289 18.00 -26.22 -17.59
N ASP A 290 18.93 -26.20 -16.63
CA ASP A 290 20.21 -26.91 -16.69
C ASP A 290 20.08 -28.44 -16.60
N GLU A 291 18.94 -28.95 -16.13
CA GLU A 291 18.69 -30.39 -15.97
C GLU A 291 18.11 -31.03 -17.23
N VAL A 292 17.64 -30.24 -18.20
CA VAL A 292 16.97 -30.74 -19.40
C VAL A 292 17.61 -30.14 -20.64
N GLU A 293 18.59 -30.83 -21.18
CA GLU A 293 19.36 -30.41 -22.36
C GLU A 293 18.47 -30.18 -23.59
N GLU A 294 17.44 -31.01 -23.79
CA GLU A 294 16.52 -30.88 -24.91
C GLU A 294 15.72 -29.56 -24.87
N ASP A 295 15.19 -29.19 -23.71
CA ASP A 295 14.47 -27.93 -23.54
C ASP A 295 15.41 -26.73 -23.69
N ARG A 296 16.64 -26.85 -23.17
CA ARG A 296 17.66 -25.83 -23.32
C ARG A 296 17.98 -25.53 -24.78
N GLN A 297 18.12 -26.58 -25.63
CA GLN A 297 18.40 -26.42 -27.04
C GLN A 297 17.21 -25.84 -27.82
N ARG A 298 15.98 -26.07 -27.35
CA ARG A 298 14.76 -25.51 -28.01
C ARG A 298 14.55 -24.03 -27.66
N ILE A 299 15.03 -23.59 -26.49
CA ILE A 299 14.85 -22.24 -25.98
C ILE A 299 15.98 -21.29 -26.41
N MET A 300 17.20 -21.79 -26.54
CA MET A 300 18.36 -21.03 -27.02
C MET A 300 18.50 -21.02 -28.51
#